data_50530759e0a3f9b14857ddb31f05572f
#
_entry.id   50530759e0a3f9b14857ddb31f05572f
#
_cell.length_a   1.000
_cell.length_b   1.000
_cell.length_c   1.000
_cell.angle_alpha   90.00
_cell.angle_beta   90.00
_cell.angle_gamma   90.00
#
_symmetry.space_group_name_H-M   'P 1'
#
loop_
_entity.id
_entity.type
_entity.pdbx_description
1 polymer ?
#
loop_
_entity_poly.entity_id
_entity_poly.type
_entity_poly.pdbx_seq_one_letter_code
_entity_poly.pdbx_strand_id
1 'polypeptide(L)'
;MKKIMKWFGFVTAIVVTVLSGGTYAMADTAPLADSPDAPALANRVEDIPQGGKGVQSPGNREGGQWHADSREVQEGMDNYTYYRDQIDTTICEMRLESCPIDQILRSEKRTRKAISMIIKYYRIGQRPISTTLQSAVSATSNGMGNAITPENAKCFDNMDTILFPTVQGYLDDGVTRDPNHPLMVYVVGRTDAGLPIVIAVNGSKANGSNRYDLPDIAAGTVMLRLGRAAGERDVKTGSYYTMPEPSQQYCQRFIMQVEQSKIEQLMKTEVKWDFLKQERTAMDDMRNGMERSGLFGKQGVTSWSEHGQIYFTGGIFYEAGKDLELGHWAPKLDEAGNAIQIPVQDKDASGHLLYNATVTTGGTAATVVVYKDGTAWKSAEDGTTVTPDTGTTPTAKNTNQTVYEYVITQKELVRFINAVIQDAGNGSRTKLFFVDNLIYQALANLKADNRLIIFKEEKDYQNWHLDFESFTSMGTKILIYRHDAFNYMKMDGMGFCLDPRYLDKWVFEDWDRNHYDLNDLFIRNSDAVVMTEYSGWTLQFPNAHARVTRPEFDSSLGVTDELQAA
;
A
#
# COMPACT_ATOMS: atom_id res chain seq x y z
N MET A 1 -43.27 -8.69 -5.32
CA MET A 1 -42.70 -9.32 -4.13
C MET A 1 -41.95 -10.64 -4.39
N LYS A 2 -42.49 -11.64 -5.08
CA LYS A 2 -41.78 -12.93 -5.34
C LYS A 2 -40.47 -12.78 -6.18
N LYS A 3 -40.36 -11.83 -7.09
CA LYS A 3 -39.12 -11.58 -7.88
C LYS A 3 -38.02 -10.89 -7.08
N ILE A 4 -38.39 -10.03 -6.14
CA ILE A 4 -37.46 -9.33 -5.26
C ILE A 4 -36.86 -10.28 -4.23
N MET A 5 -37.65 -11.22 -3.69
CA MET A 5 -37.11 -12.24 -2.77
C MET A 5 -36.13 -13.21 -3.41
N LYS A 6 -36.27 -13.53 -4.71
CA LYS A 6 -35.28 -14.35 -5.43
C LYS A 6 -33.96 -13.61 -5.66
N TRP A 7 -34.03 -12.30 -5.87
CA TRP A 7 -32.83 -11.47 -6.05
C TRP A 7 -32.05 -11.28 -4.73
N PHE A 8 -32.77 -11.10 -3.60
CA PHE A 8 -32.16 -11.06 -2.28
C PHE A 8 -31.51 -12.41 -1.88
N GLY A 9 -32.12 -13.54 -2.24
CA GLY A 9 -31.52 -14.85 -2.01
C GLY A 9 -30.22 -15.07 -2.81
N PHE A 10 -30.13 -14.51 -4.01
CA PHE A 10 -28.94 -14.60 -4.85
C PHE A 10 -27.80 -13.71 -4.35
N VAL A 11 -28.12 -12.49 -3.90
CA VAL A 11 -27.14 -11.56 -3.32
C VAL A 11 -26.60 -12.08 -1.99
N THR A 12 -27.45 -12.66 -1.12
CA THR A 12 -26.98 -13.30 0.12
C THR A 12 -26.12 -14.53 -0.13
N ALA A 13 -26.38 -15.31 -1.17
CA ALA A 13 -25.54 -16.44 -1.54
C ALA A 13 -24.14 -15.96 -2.02
N ILE A 14 -24.09 -14.87 -2.80
CA ILE A 14 -22.82 -14.29 -3.27
C ILE A 14 -22.04 -13.65 -2.09
N VAL A 15 -22.71 -12.95 -1.20
CA VAL A 15 -22.07 -12.34 -0.01
C VAL A 15 -21.54 -13.41 0.93
N VAL A 16 -22.26 -14.50 1.15
CA VAL A 16 -21.78 -15.64 1.96
C VAL A 16 -20.59 -16.33 1.30
N THR A 17 -20.56 -16.44 -0.04
CA THR A 17 -19.43 -17.04 -0.77
C THR A 17 -18.17 -16.14 -0.71
N VAL A 18 -18.32 -14.82 -0.73
CA VAL A 18 -17.21 -13.87 -0.65
C VAL A 18 -16.68 -13.72 0.78
N LEU A 19 -17.59 -13.77 1.78
CA LEU A 19 -17.20 -13.64 3.19
C LEU A 19 -16.66 -14.92 3.82
N SER A 20 -16.96 -16.10 3.26
CA SER A 20 -16.50 -17.35 3.86
C SER A 20 -15.10 -17.77 3.43
N GLY A 21 -14.42 -17.02 2.53
CA GLY A 21 -13.07 -17.38 2.03
C GLY A 21 -12.99 -18.83 1.54
N GLY A 22 -14.15 -19.48 1.50
CA GLY A 22 -14.28 -20.84 1.07
C GLY A 22 -13.99 -20.84 -0.43
N THR A 23 -12.89 -21.41 -0.77
CA THR A 23 -12.78 -22.18 -1.96
C THR A 23 -13.99 -23.13 -1.99
N TYR A 24 -15.11 -22.65 -2.47
CA TYR A 24 -15.94 -23.53 -3.24
C TYR A 24 -15.13 -23.79 -4.52
N ALA A 25 -13.87 -24.27 -4.26
CA ALA A 25 -13.29 -25.15 -5.23
C ALA A 25 -14.47 -25.99 -5.66
N MET A 26 -14.75 -26.03 -6.77
CA MET A 26 -14.93 -27.19 -7.61
C MET A 26 -14.54 -28.50 -6.92
N ALA A 27 -14.63 -28.56 -5.60
CA ALA A 27 -14.52 -29.74 -4.77
C ALA A 27 -15.71 -30.65 -4.96
N ASP A 28 -16.65 -30.21 -5.71
CA ASP A 28 -17.86 -30.94 -5.82
C ASP A 28 -17.97 -31.88 -6.98
N THR A 29 -16.88 -32.12 -7.64
CA THR A 29 -16.82 -33.31 -8.43
C THR A 29 -16.52 -34.58 -7.60
N ALA A 30 -15.94 -34.44 -6.41
CA ALA A 30 -15.65 -35.60 -5.57
C ALA A 30 -16.87 -36.22 -4.86
N PRO A 31 -17.82 -35.47 -4.29
CA PRO A 31 -18.98 -36.05 -3.64
C PRO A 31 -19.94 -36.72 -4.62
N LEU A 32 -19.96 -36.30 -5.87
CA LEU A 32 -20.80 -36.92 -6.90
C LEU A 32 -20.22 -38.23 -7.45
N ALA A 33 -18.91 -38.43 -7.31
CA ALA A 33 -18.24 -39.67 -7.71
C ALA A 33 -18.41 -40.81 -6.68
N ASP A 34 -18.63 -40.48 -5.42
CA ASP A 34 -18.76 -41.44 -4.32
C ASP A 34 -20.22 -41.76 -3.93
N SER A 35 -21.19 -41.17 -4.59
CA SER A 35 -22.59 -41.55 -4.40
C SER A 35 -22.85 -42.85 -5.12
N PRO A 36 -23.25 -43.93 -4.42
CA PRO A 36 -23.47 -45.22 -5.03
C PRO A 36 -24.60 -45.21 -6.06
N ASP A 37 -25.41 -44.15 -6.10
CA ASP A 37 -26.54 -43.99 -7.02
C ASP A 37 -26.32 -42.94 -8.10
N ALA A 38 -25.20 -42.24 -8.11
CA ALA A 38 -24.87 -41.29 -9.15
C ALA A 38 -23.87 -41.92 -10.13
N PRO A 39 -24.22 -42.12 -11.39
CA PRO A 39 -23.26 -42.59 -12.38
C PRO A 39 -22.10 -41.61 -12.45
N ALA A 40 -20.86 -42.13 -12.39
CA ALA A 40 -19.66 -41.33 -12.51
C ALA A 40 -19.75 -40.43 -13.74
N LEU A 41 -19.25 -39.18 -13.62
CA LEU A 41 -19.31 -38.20 -14.72
C LEU A 41 -18.66 -38.78 -16.02
N ALA A 42 -17.62 -39.60 -15.85
CA ALA A 42 -16.98 -40.31 -16.95
C ALA A 42 -17.93 -41.24 -17.69
N ASN A 43 -18.81 -41.94 -16.99
CA ASN A 43 -19.80 -42.81 -17.62
C ASN A 43 -20.89 -42.00 -18.34
N ARG A 44 -21.18 -40.78 -17.84
CA ARG A 44 -22.11 -39.87 -18.53
C ARG A 44 -21.54 -39.31 -19.83
N VAL A 45 -20.24 -39.10 -19.89
CA VAL A 45 -19.57 -38.63 -21.11
C VAL A 45 -19.40 -39.79 -22.12
N GLU A 46 -19.18 -41.00 -21.63
CA GLU A 46 -19.12 -42.21 -22.49
C GLU A 46 -20.47 -42.65 -22.98
N ASP A 47 -21.53 -42.38 -22.20
CA ASP A 47 -22.91 -42.66 -22.57
C ASP A 47 -23.54 -41.57 -23.45
N ILE A 48 -22.87 -40.44 -23.67
CA ILE A 48 -23.27 -39.49 -24.71
C ILE A 48 -23.04 -40.18 -26.07
N PRO A 49 -24.09 -40.50 -26.79
CA PRO A 49 -23.94 -41.29 -28.01
C PRO A 49 -23.18 -40.47 -29.04
N GLN A 50 -21.96 -40.82 -29.25
CA GLN A 50 -21.31 -40.47 -30.51
C GLN A 50 -22.03 -41.23 -31.61
N GLY A 51 -22.98 -40.54 -32.25
CA GLY A 51 -23.73 -41.14 -33.36
C GLY A 51 -24.66 -42.30 -32.97
N GLY A 52 -25.61 -42.02 -32.07
CA GLY A 52 -26.76 -42.89 -31.89
C GLY A 52 -26.62 -44.07 -30.92
N LYS A 53 -25.73 -43.99 -29.95
CA LYS A 53 -25.70 -44.92 -28.80
C LYS A 53 -26.55 -44.50 -27.62
N GLY A 54 -27.29 -43.44 -27.74
CA GLY A 54 -28.29 -43.11 -26.76
C GLY A 54 -29.42 -44.10 -26.86
N VAL A 55 -30.31 -43.96 -26.00
CA VAL A 55 -31.55 -44.71 -25.92
C VAL A 55 -31.96 -45.29 -27.27
N GLN A 56 -31.51 -46.50 -27.59
CA GLN A 56 -31.88 -47.20 -28.81
C GLN A 56 -32.90 -48.26 -28.48
N SER A 57 -34.00 -48.21 -29.16
CA SER A 57 -34.95 -49.32 -29.17
C SER A 57 -34.29 -50.60 -29.65
N PRO A 58 -34.54 -51.76 -29.01
CA PRO A 58 -34.08 -53.04 -29.52
C PRO A 58 -34.58 -53.26 -30.97
N GLY A 59 -33.63 -53.27 -31.91
CA GLY A 59 -33.95 -53.47 -33.33
C GLY A 59 -33.82 -52.24 -34.24
N ASN A 60 -33.68 -51.03 -33.68
CA ASN A 60 -33.40 -49.81 -34.46
C ASN A 60 -31.89 -49.54 -34.53
N ARG A 61 -31.30 -49.74 -35.69
CA ARG A 61 -29.88 -49.65 -35.94
C ARG A 61 -29.48 -48.42 -36.75
N GLU A 62 -30.42 -47.67 -37.22
CA GLU A 62 -30.15 -46.48 -38.07
C GLU A 62 -30.89 -45.27 -37.54
N GLY A 63 -30.15 -44.40 -36.86
CA GLY A 63 -30.58 -43.06 -36.49
C GLY A 63 -31.89 -42.98 -35.70
N GLY A 64 -31.89 -42.39 -34.56
CA GLY A 64 -33.07 -42.05 -33.76
C GLY A 64 -33.85 -43.22 -33.19
N GLN A 65 -34.59 -42.97 -32.15
CA GLN A 65 -35.48 -43.97 -31.53
C GLN A 65 -36.92 -43.73 -31.94
N TRP A 66 -37.53 -44.83 -32.37
CA TRP A 66 -38.94 -44.84 -32.72
C TRP A 66 -39.75 -45.35 -31.54
N HIS A 67 -40.86 -44.68 -31.20
CA HIS A 67 -41.75 -45.08 -30.12
C HIS A 67 -41.08 -45.04 -28.72
N ALA A 68 -40.21 -44.03 -28.47
CA ALA A 68 -39.69 -43.82 -27.16
C ALA A 68 -40.83 -43.64 -26.14
N ASP A 69 -40.74 -44.30 -25.00
CA ASP A 69 -41.65 -44.07 -23.90
C ASP A 69 -41.32 -42.78 -23.13
N SER A 70 -42.18 -42.41 -22.18
CA SER A 70 -41.99 -41.17 -21.41
C SER A 70 -40.73 -41.19 -20.56
N ARG A 71 -40.23 -42.37 -20.18
CA ARG A 71 -39.01 -42.53 -19.41
C ARG A 71 -37.77 -42.32 -20.28
N GLU A 72 -37.78 -42.90 -21.49
CA GLU A 72 -36.70 -42.71 -22.46
C GLU A 72 -36.60 -41.25 -22.92
N VAL A 73 -37.74 -40.57 -23.07
CA VAL A 73 -37.76 -39.12 -23.34
C VAL A 73 -37.19 -38.34 -22.16
N GLN A 74 -37.51 -38.74 -20.93
CA GLN A 74 -36.99 -38.11 -19.74
C GLN A 74 -35.47 -38.32 -19.61
N GLU A 75 -34.97 -39.53 -19.86
CA GLU A 75 -33.54 -39.81 -19.89
C GLU A 75 -32.81 -38.98 -20.97
N GLY A 76 -33.44 -38.78 -22.13
CA GLY A 76 -32.93 -37.90 -23.17
C GLY A 76 -32.92 -36.42 -22.74
N MET A 77 -33.90 -35.98 -21.95
CA MET A 77 -33.96 -34.66 -21.36
C MET A 77 -32.89 -34.50 -20.27
N ASP A 78 -32.74 -35.49 -19.41
CA ASP A 78 -31.74 -35.43 -18.31
C ASP A 78 -30.30 -35.46 -18.84
N ASN A 79 -30.07 -36.14 -19.99
CA ASN A 79 -28.76 -36.15 -20.64
C ASN A 79 -28.52 -34.97 -21.60
N TYR A 80 -29.43 -34.02 -21.69
CA TYR A 80 -29.35 -32.83 -22.54
C TYR A 80 -29.04 -33.10 -24.02
N THR A 81 -29.28 -34.29 -24.50
CA THR A 81 -28.89 -34.71 -25.86
C THR A 81 -29.75 -34.07 -26.95
N TYR A 82 -31.00 -33.76 -26.64
CA TYR A 82 -31.96 -33.18 -27.59
C TYR A 82 -32.20 -31.69 -27.40
N TYR A 83 -31.87 -31.17 -26.24
CA TYR A 83 -32.14 -29.78 -25.92
C TYR A 83 -30.83 -28.99 -26.02
N ARG A 84 -30.92 -27.91 -26.75
CA ARG A 84 -29.81 -26.98 -26.84
C ARG A 84 -29.77 -26.14 -25.58
N ASP A 85 -28.63 -26.10 -24.92
CA ASP A 85 -28.42 -25.21 -23.77
C ASP A 85 -28.65 -23.77 -24.18
N GLN A 86 -29.31 -23.02 -23.32
CA GLN A 86 -29.43 -21.60 -23.49
C GLN A 86 -28.13 -20.93 -22.99
N ILE A 87 -27.28 -20.56 -23.92
CA ILE A 87 -26.03 -19.88 -23.62
C ILE A 87 -26.31 -18.38 -23.62
N ASP A 88 -25.98 -17.71 -22.52
CA ASP A 88 -25.91 -16.24 -22.51
C ASP A 88 -24.67 -15.83 -23.30
N THR A 89 -24.90 -15.15 -24.41
CA THR A 89 -23.81 -14.62 -25.25
C THR A 89 -23.15 -13.37 -24.68
N THR A 90 -23.65 -12.86 -23.55
CA THR A 90 -23.12 -11.68 -22.88
C THR A 90 -22.01 -12.10 -21.92
N ILE A 91 -20.82 -11.59 -22.16
CA ILE A 91 -19.68 -11.79 -21.27
C ILE A 91 -19.67 -10.65 -20.25
N CYS A 92 -19.81 -11.01 -18.96
CA CYS A 92 -19.58 -10.06 -17.88
C CYS A 92 -18.08 -9.97 -17.63
N GLU A 93 -17.51 -8.81 -17.89
CA GLU A 93 -16.09 -8.54 -17.67
C GLU A 93 -15.93 -7.72 -16.39
N MET A 94 -15.09 -8.19 -15.46
CA MET A 94 -14.65 -7.39 -14.33
C MET A 94 -13.33 -6.73 -14.71
N ARG A 95 -13.35 -5.42 -14.91
CA ARG A 95 -12.16 -4.66 -15.26
C ARG A 95 -11.77 -3.75 -14.11
N LEU A 96 -10.49 -3.67 -13.87
CA LEU A 96 -9.91 -2.61 -13.07
C LEU A 96 -9.88 -1.35 -13.93
N GLU A 97 -10.81 -0.43 -13.68
CA GLU A 97 -11.02 0.72 -14.57
C GLU A 97 -9.96 1.81 -14.45
N SER A 98 -9.09 1.79 -13.44
CA SER A 98 -8.29 2.97 -13.17
C SER A 98 -6.80 2.72 -13.05
N CYS A 99 -6.08 3.36 -13.97
CA CYS A 99 -4.68 3.73 -13.80
C CYS A 99 -4.62 5.23 -13.49
N PRO A 100 -5.02 5.68 -12.30
CA PRO A 100 -5.31 7.10 -12.04
C PRO A 100 -4.07 7.97 -12.19
N ILE A 101 -2.90 7.49 -11.82
CA ILE A 101 -1.67 8.29 -11.88
C ILE A 101 -1.20 8.44 -13.33
N ASP A 102 -1.18 7.37 -14.12
CA ASP A 102 -0.84 7.45 -15.54
C ASP A 102 -1.80 8.37 -16.30
N GLN A 103 -3.09 8.30 -15.96
CA GLN A 103 -4.12 9.14 -16.54
C GLN A 103 -3.92 10.62 -16.21
N ILE A 104 -3.61 10.96 -14.96
CA ILE A 104 -3.30 12.33 -14.52
C ILE A 104 -2.06 12.85 -15.24
N LEU A 105 -0.99 12.05 -15.30
CA LEU A 105 0.26 12.47 -15.94
C LEU A 105 0.10 12.73 -17.44
N ARG A 106 -0.71 11.93 -18.12
CA ARG A 106 -1.04 12.14 -19.54
C ARG A 106 -1.92 13.38 -19.74
N SER A 107 -2.93 13.57 -18.90
CA SER A 107 -3.86 14.72 -18.99
C SER A 107 -3.17 16.04 -18.68
N GLU A 108 -2.30 16.08 -17.69
CA GLU A 108 -1.52 17.26 -17.30
C GLU A 108 -0.35 17.56 -18.27
N LYS A 109 -0.18 16.76 -19.33
CA LYS A 109 0.97 16.86 -20.24
C LYS A 109 2.33 16.75 -19.52
N ARG A 110 2.37 15.96 -18.44
CA ARG A 110 3.56 15.63 -17.68
C ARG A 110 4.33 14.44 -18.26
N THR A 111 3.98 14.05 -19.48
CA THR A 111 4.70 13.02 -20.22
C THR A 111 5.79 13.69 -21.04
N ARG A 112 7.03 13.24 -20.85
CA ARG A 112 8.23 13.75 -21.52
C ARG A 112 8.88 12.64 -22.34
N LYS A 113 9.41 12.98 -23.50
CA LYS A 113 10.16 12.02 -24.34
C LYS A 113 11.57 11.84 -23.77
N ALA A 114 11.96 10.59 -23.51
CA ALA A 114 13.32 10.22 -23.15
C ALA A 114 14.13 9.91 -24.42
N ILE A 115 15.43 10.16 -24.37
CA ILE A 115 16.39 9.84 -25.46
C ILE A 115 17.15 8.56 -25.12
N SER A 116 17.13 8.14 -23.86
CA SER A 116 17.85 6.98 -23.35
C SER A 116 17.01 6.23 -22.34
N MET A 117 17.30 4.94 -22.17
CA MET A 117 16.70 4.12 -21.10
C MET A 117 17.08 4.59 -19.70
N ILE A 118 18.18 5.38 -19.59
CA ILE A 118 18.64 5.96 -18.33
C ILE A 118 18.29 7.43 -18.33
N ILE A 119 17.43 7.84 -17.41
CA ILE A 119 17.01 9.21 -17.22
C ILE A 119 17.84 9.78 -16.07
N LYS A 120 18.65 10.79 -16.36
CA LYS A 120 19.37 11.56 -15.34
C LYS A 120 18.71 12.92 -15.18
N TYR A 121 18.37 13.25 -13.96
CA TYR A 121 17.81 14.54 -13.61
C TYR A 121 18.54 15.13 -12.41
N TYR A 122 18.55 16.43 -12.35
CA TYR A 122 19.30 17.18 -11.35
C TYR A 122 18.33 17.99 -10.51
N ARG A 123 18.57 18.01 -9.20
CA ARG A 123 17.78 18.79 -8.26
C ARG A 123 18.69 19.66 -7.40
N ILE A 124 18.19 20.83 -7.04
CA ILE A 124 18.81 21.71 -6.05
C ILE A 124 17.80 21.82 -4.91
N GLY A 125 18.09 21.18 -3.81
CA GLY A 125 17.29 21.28 -2.59
C GLY A 125 17.50 22.60 -1.86
N GLN A 126 16.60 22.95 -0.96
CA GLN A 126 16.80 24.05 -0.04
C GLN A 126 17.90 23.64 0.96
N ARG A 127 18.83 24.55 1.22
CA ARG A 127 19.83 24.35 2.27
C ARG A 127 19.12 24.12 3.62
N PRO A 128 19.49 23.09 4.40
CA PRO A 128 18.89 22.85 5.70
C PRO A 128 18.93 24.10 6.58
N ILE A 129 17.82 24.39 7.22
CA ILE A 129 17.69 25.53 8.16
C ILE A 129 17.94 25.05 9.58
N SER A 130 17.62 23.79 9.88
CA SER A 130 17.74 23.18 11.19
C SER A 130 18.55 21.89 11.16
N THR A 131 19.21 21.60 12.27
CA THR A 131 19.86 20.31 12.54
C THR A 131 19.89 20.08 14.04
N THR A 132 20.24 18.88 14.48
CA THR A 132 20.41 18.54 15.88
C THR A 132 21.89 18.49 16.27
N LEU A 133 22.18 18.73 17.54
CA LEU A 133 23.50 18.59 18.09
C LEU A 133 23.78 17.13 18.41
N GLN A 134 24.79 16.53 17.78
CA GLN A 134 25.12 15.12 17.95
C GLN A 134 25.76 14.81 19.31
N SER A 135 26.67 15.67 19.76
CA SER A 135 27.41 15.52 21.02
C SER A 135 27.15 16.69 21.96
N ALA A 136 27.00 16.42 23.25
CA ALA A 136 26.88 17.47 24.24
C ALA A 136 28.10 18.40 24.23
N VAL A 137 27.87 19.69 24.44
CA VAL A 137 28.90 20.73 24.58
C VAL A 137 28.96 21.12 26.04
N SER A 138 30.14 20.98 26.64
CA SER A 138 30.39 21.45 28.00
C SER A 138 30.61 22.97 28.05
N ALA A 139 30.22 23.59 29.14
CA ALA A 139 30.43 25.00 29.37
C ALA A 139 31.91 25.38 29.22
N THR A 140 32.13 26.51 28.57
CA THR A 140 33.47 27.01 28.34
C THR A 140 33.74 28.22 29.19
N SER A 141 34.99 28.45 29.51
CA SER A 141 35.39 29.55 30.40
C SER A 141 36.51 30.45 29.84
N ASN A 142 36.83 30.31 28.56
CA ASN A 142 38.00 30.98 27.97
C ASN A 142 37.66 32.03 26.90
N GLY A 143 36.38 32.25 26.60
CA GLY A 143 35.94 33.18 25.56
C GLY A 143 36.46 32.86 24.16
N MET A 144 37.02 31.66 23.96
CA MET A 144 37.49 31.19 22.68
C MET A 144 36.38 30.37 21.97
N GLY A 145 36.44 30.33 20.65
CA GLY A 145 35.53 29.54 19.87
C GLY A 145 35.63 28.04 20.17
N ASN A 146 34.52 27.38 20.32
CA ASN A 146 34.44 25.94 20.52
C ASN A 146 33.88 25.24 19.31
N ALA A 147 34.47 24.10 18.96
CA ALA A 147 33.93 23.25 17.93
C ALA A 147 32.66 22.53 18.46
N ILE A 148 31.59 22.63 17.72
CA ILE A 148 30.35 21.87 17.96
C ILE A 148 30.19 20.79 16.90
N THR A 149 29.54 19.67 17.27
CA THR A 149 29.31 18.54 16.39
C THR A 149 27.82 18.47 16.02
N PRO A 150 27.39 19.18 14.98
CA PRO A 150 26.04 19.01 14.46
C PRO A 150 25.91 17.68 13.71
N GLU A 151 24.72 17.10 13.69
CA GLU A 151 24.40 15.92 12.88
C GLU A 151 24.67 16.20 11.39
N ASN A 152 24.34 17.40 10.92
CA ASN A 152 24.66 17.86 9.58
C ASN A 152 25.54 19.11 9.62
N ALA A 153 26.86 18.90 9.55
CA ALA A 153 27.83 20.02 9.58
C ALA A 153 27.73 20.96 8.37
N LYS A 154 27.14 20.52 7.26
CA LYS A 154 26.92 21.33 6.05
C LYS A 154 25.79 22.34 6.20
N CYS A 155 25.01 22.26 7.28
CA CYS A 155 23.95 23.22 7.58
C CYS A 155 24.47 24.62 7.84
N PHE A 156 25.70 24.77 8.42
CA PHE A 156 26.26 26.04 8.84
C PHE A 156 27.52 26.39 8.04
N ASP A 157 27.72 27.66 7.78
CA ASP A 157 28.94 28.21 7.18
C ASP A 157 29.60 29.24 8.12
N ASN A 158 30.80 29.67 7.73
CA ASN A 158 31.44 30.77 8.41
C ASN A 158 30.54 32.01 8.35
N MET A 159 30.51 32.77 9.44
CA MET A 159 29.69 33.97 9.63
C MET A 159 28.18 33.70 9.77
N ASP A 160 27.73 32.45 9.79
CA ASP A 160 26.34 32.14 10.09
C ASP A 160 26.06 32.33 11.59
N THR A 161 24.83 32.75 11.90
CA THR A 161 24.31 32.82 13.27
C THR A 161 23.40 31.63 13.51
N ILE A 162 23.54 31.00 14.66
CA ILE A 162 22.80 29.80 15.07
C ILE A 162 22.01 30.10 16.32
N LEU A 163 20.76 29.73 16.36
CA LEU A 163 19.87 29.84 17.50
C LEU A 163 19.62 28.45 18.09
N PHE A 164 19.68 28.38 19.44
CA PHE A 164 19.26 27.19 20.19
C PHE A 164 17.93 27.46 20.89
N PRO A 165 16.78 27.11 20.30
CA PRO A 165 15.47 27.52 20.81
C PRO A 165 15.14 27.02 22.21
N THR A 166 15.72 25.89 22.60
CA THR A 166 15.46 25.23 23.90
C THR A 166 16.47 25.62 24.99
N VAL A 167 17.52 26.33 24.64
CA VAL A 167 18.55 26.76 25.58
C VAL A 167 18.40 28.26 25.82
N GLN A 168 18.24 28.65 27.06
CA GLN A 168 18.17 30.07 27.43
C GLN A 168 19.55 30.75 27.33
N GLY A 169 19.57 31.93 26.75
CA GLY A 169 20.73 32.80 26.78
C GLY A 169 20.90 33.46 28.15
N TYR A 170 21.78 34.45 28.21
CA TYR A 170 22.03 35.26 29.39
C TYR A 170 21.77 36.73 29.10
N LEU A 171 21.40 37.47 30.12
CA LEU A 171 21.29 38.94 30.08
C LEU A 171 22.69 39.59 29.89
N ASP A 172 22.74 40.86 29.68
CA ASP A 172 23.99 41.63 29.48
C ASP A 172 24.97 41.52 30.65
N ASP A 173 24.47 41.15 31.83
CA ASP A 173 25.30 40.86 33.00
C ASP A 173 26.16 39.59 32.81
N GLY A 174 25.75 38.70 31.91
CA GLY A 174 26.39 37.40 31.62
C GLY A 174 26.29 36.40 32.76
N VAL A 175 25.45 36.62 33.76
CA VAL A 175 25.26 35.76 34.93
C VAL A 175 23.82 35.26 35.02
N THR A 176 22.87 36.14 34.79
CA THR A 176 21.44 35.84 34.89
C THR A 176 20.92 35.27 33.59
N ARG A 177 20.20 34.13 33.65
CA ARG A 177 19.54 33.55 32.48
C ARG A 177 18.42 34.47 31.98
N ASP A 178 18.36 34.65 30.64
CA ASP A 178 17.31 35.42 30.01
C ASP A 178 16.15 34.49 29.62
N PRO A 179 14.97 34.61 30.25
CA PRO A 179 13.83 33.79 29.91
C PRO A 179 13.21 34.13 28.53
N ASN A 180 13.50 35.32 27.99
CA ASN A 180 12.86 35.82 26.77
C ASN A 180 13.70 35.56 25.52
N HIS A 181 14.99 35.38 25.65
CA HIS A 181 15.90 35.19 24.52
C HIS A 181 16.63 33.86 24.61
N PRO A 182 16.48 32.99 23.63
CA PRO A 182 17.26 31.77 23.53
C PRO A 182 18.72 32.07 23.23
N LEU A 183 19.57 31.08 23.49
CA LEU A 183 21.00 31.18 23.22
C LEU A 183 21.25 31.35 21.72
N MET A 184 22.01 32.38 21.37
CA MET A 184 22.48 32.65 20.02
C MET A 184 24.00 32.55 19.97
N VAL A 185 24.50 31.85 18.94
CA VAL A 185 25.93 31.69 18.71
C VAL A 185 26.31 32.12 17.30
N TYR A 186 27.55 32.49 17.12
CA TYR A 186 28.11 32.94 15.86
C TYR A 186 29.24 32.01 15.42
N VAL A 187 29.24 31.59 14.15
CA VAL A 187 30.25 30.70 13.56
C VAL A 187 31.45 31.54 13.12
N VAL A 188 32.56 31.38 13.81
CA VAL A 188 33.81 32.11 13.52
C VAL A 188 34.61 31.41 12.42
N GLY A 189 34.60 30.10 12.42
CA GLY A 189 35.41 29.31 11.50
C GLY A 189 35.03 27.85 11.52
N ARG A 190 35.87 27.02 10.92
CA ARG A 190 35.74 25.58 10.93
C ARG A 190 37.03 24.90 11.32
N THR A 191 36.92 23.74 11.92
CA THR A 191 38.06 22.84 12.15
C THR A 191 38.51 22.19 10.83
N ASP A 192 39.69 21.58 10.82
CA ASP A 192 40.18 20.78 9.69
C ASP A 192 39.23 19.62 9.35
N ALA A 193 38.48 19.12 10.34
CA ALA A 193 37.41 18.10 10.14
C ALA A 193 36.11 18.71 9.60
N GLY A 194 36.03 20.02 9.33
CA GLY A 194 34.85 20.70 8.80
C GLY A 194 33.76 21.02 9.82
N LEU A 195 34.02 20.84 11.12
CA LEU A 195 33.07 21.16 12.18
C LEU A 195 33.06 22.68 12.44
N PRO A 196 31.88 23.30 12.66
CA PRO A 196 31.80 24.72 12.95
C PRO A 196 32.39 25.05 14.32
N ILE A 197 33.20 26.11 14.36
CA ILE A 197 33.72 26.72 15.59
C ILE A 197 32.83 27.92 15.92
N VAL A 198 32.22 27.92 17.09
CA VAL A 198 31.22 28.91 17.46
C VAL A 198 31.64 29.69 18.71
N ILE A 199 31.21 30.94 18.79
CA ILE A 199 31.25 31.78 19.97
C ILE A 199 29.85 32.20 20.37
N ALA A 200 29.57 32.30 21.64
CA ALA A 200 28.28 32.78 22.11
C ALA A 200 28.13 34.30 21.88
N VAL A 201 26.94 34.72 21.50
CA VAL A 201 26.56 36.14 21.38
C VAL A 201 25.99 36.63 22.71
N ASN A 202 25.08 35.84 23.30
CA ASN A 202 24.44 36.09 24.59
C ASN A 202 24.74 34.96 25.58
N GLY A 203 25.99 34.59 25.72
CA GLY A 203 26.44 33.52 26.61
C GLY A 203 26.76 34.01 28.02
N SER A 204 27.40 33.12 28.79
CA SER A 204 27.85 33.44 30.15
C SER A 204 29.11 34.32 30.15
N LYS A 205 29.28 35.13 31.18
CA LYS A 205 30.52 35.91 31.49
C LYS A 205 31.11 35.47 32.83
N ALA A 206 31.02 34.21 33.16
CA ALA A 206 31.31 33.69 34.51
C ALA A 206 32.71 34.07 35.04
N ASN A 207 33.69 34.40 34.18
CA ASN A 207 35.08 34.64 34.58
C ASN A 207 35.56 36.09 34.33
N GLY A 208 34.66 37.07 34.25
CA GLY A 208 35.03 38.47 34.06
C GLY A 208 35.61 38.80 32.68
N SER A 209 35.49 37.90 31.73
CA SER A 209 35.87 38.09 30.33
C SER A 209 34.90 39.05 29.63
N ASN A 210 35.43 39.88 28.73
CA ASN A 210 34.58 40.68 27.84
C ASN A 210 33.91 39.85 26.73
N ARG A 211 34.17 38.57 26.69
CA ARG A 211 33.60 37.64 25.71
C ARG A 211 32.63 36.67 26.39
N TYR A 212 31.58 36.33 25.69
CA TYR A 212 30.59 35.41 26.17
C TYR A 212 31.04 33.97 25.96
N ASP A 213 30.95 33.17 27.01
CA ASP A 213 31.24 31.73 27.00
C ASP A 213 29.98 30.93 26.68
N LEU A 214 30.17 29.73 26.10
CA LEU A 214 29.07 28.80 25.86
C LEU A 214 28.64 28.16 27.19
N PRO A 215 27.33 28.05 27.45
CA PRO A 215 26.82 27.23 28.54
C PRO A 215 26.85 25.73 28.15
N ASP A 216 26.53 24.87 29.11
CA ASP A 216 26.28 23.46 28.84
C ASP A 216 25.09 23.30 27.89
N ILE A 217 25.28 22.53 26.83
CA ILE A 217 24.25 22.22 25.83
C ILE A 217 24.16 20.70 25.68
N ALA A 218 22.97 20.13 25.91
CA ALA A 218 22.75 18.70 25.82
C ALA A 218 22.80 18.22 24.36
N ALA A 219 23.22 16.98 24.18
CA ALA A 219 23.07 16.31 22.89
C ALA A 219 21.58 16.22 22.47
N GLY A 220 21.30 16.20 21.19
CA GLY A 220 19.93 16.19 20.65
C GLY A 220 19.26 17.58 20.63
N THR A 221 19.92 18.64 21.13
CA THR A 221 19.40 20.01 21.08
C THR A 221 19.27 20.49 19.63
N VAL A 222 18.12 21.08 19.29
CA VAL A 222 17.84 21.61 17.95
C VAL A 222 18.62 22.93 17.76
N MET A 223 19.26 23.08 16.62
CA MET A 223 19.98 24.27 16.17
C MET A 223 19.29 24.83 14.91
N LEU A 224 19.00 26.11 14.92
CA LEU A 224 18.39 26.82 13.79
C LEU A 224 19.39 27.83 13.23
N ARG A 225 19.58 27.82 11.91
CA ARG A 225 20.35 28.82 11.20
C ARG A 225 19.50 30.07 10.96
N LEU A 226 19.91 31.21 11.45
CA LEU A 226 19.20 32.47 11.23
C LEU A 226 19.67 33.18 9.96
N GLY A 227 20.99 33.29 9.75
CA GLY A 227 21.54 33.98 8.61
C GLY A 227 23.01 34.35 8.85
N ARG A 228 23.59 35.17 7.99
CA ARG A 228 24.98 35.62 8.12
C ARG A 228 25.04 37.00 8.74
N ALA A 229 26.03 37.20 9.61
CA ALA A 229 26.38 38.49 10.15
C ALA A 229 27.84 38.79 9.79
N ALA A 230 28.12 39.99 9.33
CA ALA A 230 29.46 40.43 8.96
C ALA A 230 29.92 41.53 9.89
N GLY A 231 31.22 41.57 10.19
CA GLY A 231 31.85 42.66 10.93
C GLY A 231 32.08 43.91 10.07
N GLU A 232 32.32 45.05 10.72
CA GLU A 232 32.54 46.33 10.05
C GLU A 232 33.70 46.27 9.02
N ARG A 233 34.69 45.42 9.27
CA ARG A 233 35.90 45.29 8.43
C ARG A 233 35.82 44.17 7.41
N ASP A 234 34.72 43.40 7.40
CA ASP A 234 34.56 42.28 6.49
C ASP A 234 34.11 42.76 5.11
N VAL A 235 34.99 42.65 4.15
CA VAL A 235 34.70 43.02 2.75
C VAL A 235 34.10 41.87 1.95
N LYS A 236 34.36 40.62 2.37
CA LYS A 236 33.91 39.41 1.68
C LYS A 236 33.58 38.31 2.68
N THR A 237 32.65 37.47 2.31
CA THR A 237 32.37 36.18 2.98
C THR A 237 32.87 35.02 2.14
N GLY A 238 32.89 33.83 2.71
CA GLY A 238 33.13 32.60 1.93
C GLY A 238 32.14 32.47 0.77
N SER A 239 32.66 32.04 -0.37
CA SER A 239 31.80 31.84 -1.56
C SER A 239 30.73 30.79 -1.28
N TYR A 240 29.50 31.07 -1.72
CA TYR A 240 28.42 30.12 -1.66
C TYR A 240 28.42 29.26 -2.93
N TYR A 241 28.63 27.98 -2.77
CA TYR A 241 28.57 27.02 -3.87
C TYR A 241 27.39 26.07 -3.68
N THR A 242 26.58 25.98 -4.68
CA THR A 242 25.50 25.00 -4.76
C THR A 242 25.73 24.14 -6.00
N MET A 243 25.77 22.84 -5.81
CA MET A 243 25.87 21.90 -6.92
C MET A 243 24.55 21.14 -7.03
N PRO A 244 24.01 21.00 -8.25
CA PRO A 244 22.87 20.13 -8.46
C PRO A 244 23.20 18.69 -8.07
N GLU A 245 22.31 18.06 -7.32
CA GLU A 245 22.44 16.65 -6.95
C GLU A 245 21.89 15.80 -8.10
N PRO A 246 22.70 14.90 -8.68
CA PRO A 246 22.24 14.00 -9.72
C PRO A 246 21.38 12.89 -9.13
N SER A 247 20.26 12.63 -9.76
CA SER A 247 19.44 11.43 -9.54
C SER A 247 19.24 10.73 -10.87
N GLN A 248 19.02 9.45 -10.83
CA GLN A 248 18.76 8.68 -12.04
C GLN A 248 17.53 7.79 -11.86
N GLN A 249 16.89 7.49 -12.97
CA GLN A 249 15.76 6.57 -13.07
C GLN A 249 15.88 5.80 -14.37
N TYR A 250 15.21 4.66 -14.46
CA TYR A 250 15.25 3.81 -15.64
C TYR A 250 13.87 3.76 -16.31
N CYS A 251 13.87 3.73 -17.66
CA CYS A 251 12.70 3.33 -18.41
C CYS A 251 12.64 1.81 -18.44
N GLN A 252 11.55 1.25 -17.96
CA GLN A 252 11.26 -0.18 -18.02
C GLN A 252 10.56 -0.48 -19.33
N ARG A 253 10.91 -1.60 -19.94
CA ARG A 253 10.19 -2.13 -21.09
C ARG A 253 9.01 -2.94 -20.61
N PHE A 254 7.83 -2.53 -20.97
CA PHE A 254 6.60 -3.30 -20.80
C PHE A 254 6.25 -3.96 -22.13
N ILE A 255 5.91 -5.21 -22.10
CA ILE A 255 5.55 -5.98 -23.30
C ILE A 255 4.39 -6.92 -22.96
N MET A 256 3.43 -7.00 -23.87
CA MET A 256 2.32 -7.94 -23.82
C MET A 256 2.10 -8.50 -25.22
N GLN A 257 1.90 -9.80 -25.29
CA GLN A 257 1.61 -10.50 -26.55
C GLN A 257 0.27 -11.23 -26.44
N VAL A 258 -0.54 -11.07 -27.46
CA VAL A 258 -1.77 -11.83 -27.66
C VAL A 258 -1.63 -12.61 -28.94
N GLU A 259 -1.89 -13.91 -28.91
CA GLU A 259 -1.77 -14.80 -30.05
C GLU A 259 -3.09 -15.54 -30.27
N GLN A 260 -3.50 -15.66 -31.51
CA GLN A 260 -4.68 -16.43 -31.92
C GLN A 260 -4.32 -17.40 -33.05
N SER A 261 -4.65 -18.66 -32.87
CA SER A 261 -4.40 -19.68 -33.90
C SER A 261 -5.36 -19.52 -35.09
N LYS A 262 -4.93 -19.97 -36.27
CA LYS A 262 -5.82 -20.00 -37.47
C LYS A 262 -7.03 -20.88 -37.25
N ILE A 263 -6.94 -21.93 -36.45
CA ILE A 263 -8.06 -22.79 -36.12
C ILE A 263 -9.10 -22.02 -35.31
N GLU A 264 -8.67 -21.26 -34.29
CA GLU A 264 -9.57 -20.41 -33.49
C GLU A 264 -10.25 -19.32 -34.33
N GLN A 265 -9.58 -18.78 -35.33
CA GLN A 265 -10.16 -17.80 -36.26
C GLN A 265 -11.26 -18.43 -37.15
N LEU A 266 -11.12 -19.70 -37.49
CA LEU A 266 -12.05 -20.42 -38.34
C LEU A 266 -13.23 -20.99 -37.55
N MET A 267 -13.06 -21.27 -36.26
CA MET A 267 -14.12 -21.81 -35.40
C MET A 267 -15.14 -20.73 -35.05
N LYS A 268 -16.40 -21.08 -35.16
CA LYS A 268 -17.49 -20.23 -34.67
C LYS A 268 -17.56 -20.33 -33.14
N THR A 269 -17.37 -19.22 -32.48
CA THR A 269 -17.56 -19.14 -31.04
C THR A 269 -19.04 -18.99 -30.70
N GLU A 270 -19.50 -19.68 -29.67
CA GLU A 270 -20.87 -19.54 -29.15
C GLU A 270 -21.05 -18.24 -28.38
N VAL A 271 -19.97 -17.75 -27.81
CA VAL A 271 -19.90 -16.51 -27.04
C VAL A 271 -19.15 -15.47 -27.85
N LYS A 272 -19.55 -14.19 -27.77
CA LYS A 272 -18.91 -13.08 -28.48
C LYS A 272 -17.55 -12.71 -27.87
N TRP A 273 -16.61 -13.64 -27.92
CA TRP A 273 -15.22 -13.45 -27.49
C TRP A 273 -14.31 -13.47 -28.72
N ASP A 274 -13.97 -12.27 -29.20
CA ASP A 274 -13.13 -12.11 -30.39
C ASP A 274 -11.72 -11.64 -30.02
N PHE A 275 -10.81 -11.71 -30.99
CA PHE A 275 -9.41 -11.33 -30.81
C PHE A 275 -9.24 -9.87 -30.33
N LEU A 276 -10.08 -8.96 -30.83
CA LEU A 276 -10.04 -7.55 -30.41
C LEU A 276 -10.38 -7.37 -28.92
N LYS A 277 -11.28 -8.22 -28.39
CA LYS A 277 -11.59 -8.18 -26.95
C LYS A 277 -10.44 -8.73 -26.11
N GLN A 278 -9.80 -9.82 -26.58
CA GLN A 278 -8.59 -10.35 -25.92
C GLN A 278 -7.48 -9.31 -25.91
N GLU A 279 -7.24 -8.65 -27.04
CA GLU A 279 -6.26 -7.57 -27.18
C GLU A 279 -6.56 -6.41 -26.19
N ARG A 280 -7.82 -5.99 -26.09
CA ARG A 280 -8.22 -4.92 -25.19
C ARG A 280 -8.02 -5.31 -23.72
N THR A 281 -8.37 -6.53 -23.34
CA THR A 281 -8.15 -7.03 -21.99
C THR A 281 -6.66 -7.12 -21.64
N ALA A 282 -5.84 -7.60 -22.58
CA ALA A 282 -4.39 -7.62 -22.42
C ALA A 282 -3.79 -6.20 -22.29
N MET A 283 -4.31 -5.23 -23.03
CA MET A 283 -3.91 -3.83 -22.93
C MET A 283 -4.22 -3.23 -21.56
N ASP A 284 -5.42 -3.51 -21.04
CA ASP A 284 -5.82 -3.02 -19.72
C ASP A 284 -4.95 -3.66 -18.61
N ASP A 285 -4.63 -4.97 -18.71
CA ASP A 285 -3.73 -5.63 -17.76
C ASP A 285 -2.29 -5.06 -17.83
N MET A 286 -1.78 -4.80 -19.04
CA MET A 286 -0.48 -4.18 -19.21
C MET A 286 -0.41 -2.78 -18.58
N ARG A 287 -1.45 -1.95 -18.75
CA ARG A 287 -1.54 -0.63 -18.12
C ARG A 287 -1.56 -0.72 -16.60
N ASN A 288 -2.35 -1.65 -16.05
CA ASN A 288 -2.37 -1.91 -14.61
C ASN A 288 -1.00 -2.40 -14.10
N GLY A 289 -0.30 -3.21 -14.87
CA GLY A 289 1.08 -3.63 -14.59
C GLY A 289 2.07 -2.46 -14.58
N MET A 290 1.92 -1.52 -15.51
CA MET A 290 2.73 -0.31 -15.57
C MET A 290 2.49 0.61 -14.37
N GLU A 291 1.21 0.81 -13.99
CA GLU A 291 0.83 1.57 -12.80
C GLU A 291 1.43 0.96 -11.53
N ARG A 292 1.25 -0.35 -11.32
CA ARG A 292 1.83 -1.07 -10.18
C ARG A 292 3.36 -0.99 -10.13
N SER A 293 4.02 -1.13 -11.28
CA SER A 293 5.49 -1.02 -11.36
C SER A 293 5.97 0.41 -11.06
N GLY A 294 5.28 1.43 -11.57
CA GLY A 294 5.58 2.83 -11.30
C GLY A 294 5.32 3.22 -9.85
N LEU A 295 4.38 2.55 -9.16
CA LEU A 295 4.08 2.80 -7.76
C LEU A 295 5.05 2.07 -6.82
N PHE A 296 5.23 0.76 -7.00
CA PHE A 296 5.86 -0.12 -6.02
C PHE A 296 7.15 -0.78 -6.53
N GLY A 297 7.57 -0.51 -7.75
CA GLY A 297 8.78 -1.07 -8.32
C GLY A 297 10.05 -0.68 -7.54
N LYS A 298 11.09 -1.48 -7.66
CA LYS A 298 12.42 -1.15 -7.16
C LYS A 298 13.33 -0.83 -8.34
N GLN A 299 13.94 0.34 -8.32
CA GLN A 299 14.93 0.73 -9.31
C GLN A 299 16.09 -0.27 -9.37
N GLY A 300 16.43 -0.72 -10.56
CA GLY A 300 17.54 -1.65 -10.75
C GLY A 300 17.83 -1.96 -12.20
N VAL A 301 18.97 -2.59 -12.41
CA VAL A 301 19.37 -3.17 -13.68
C VAL A 301 19.87 -4.57 -13.42
N THR A 302 19.37 -5.54 -14.15
CA THR A 302 19.90 -6.89 -14.13
C THR A 302 20.28 -7.33 -15.54
N SER A 303 21.16 -8.28 -15.65
CA SER A 303 21.53 -8.86 -16.93
C SER A 303 21.29 -10.37 -16.92
N TRP A 304 20.64 -10.84 -17.95
CA TRP A 304 20.39 -12.26 -18.16
C TRP A 304 20.98 -12.67 -19.52
N SER A 305 21.65 -13.80 -19.58
CA SER A 305 22.39 -14.24 -20.76
C SER A 305 21.54 -14.28 -22.04
N GLU A 306 20.26 -14.64 -21.93
CA GLU A 306 19.33 -14.77 -23.06
C GLU A 306 18.58 -13.46 -23.38
N HIS A 307 18.38 -12.60 -22.39
CA HIS A 307 17.55 -11.40 -22.52
C HIS A 307 18.34 -10.09 -22.52
N GLY A 308 19.65 -10.14 -22.28
CA GLY A 308 20.50 -8.96 -22.19
C GLY A 308 20.25 -8.17 -20.90
N GLN A 309 20.36 -6.84 -20.98
CA GLN A 309 20.11 -5.95 -19.86
C GLN A 309 18.62 -5.65 -19.70
N ILE A 310 18.10 -5.85 -18.49
CA ILE A 310 16.72 -5.57 -18.12
C ILE A 310 16.73 -4.40 -17.13
N TYR A 311 16.01 -3.35 -17.46
CA TYR A 311 15.87 -2.14 -16.66
C TYR A 311 14.56 -2.16 -15.90
N PHE A 312 14.59 -1.82 -14.61
CA PHE A 312 13.41 -1.71 -13.75
C PHE A 312 13.23 -0.28 -13.28
N THR A 313 12.03 0.25 -13.44
CA THR A 313 11.69 1.59 -12.93
C THR A 313 11.56 1.58 -11.41
N GLY A 314 11.95 2.67 -10.74
CA GLY A 314 11.74 2.86 -9.31
C GLY A 314 10.31 3.26 -9.02
N GLY A 315 9.76 2.72 -7.94
CA GLY A 315 8.42 3.01 -7.47
C GLY A 315 8.36 4.29 -6.65
N ILE A 316 7.45 5.18 -7.00
CA ILE A 316 7.30 6.47 -6.33
C ILE A 316 6.91 6.35 -4.86
N PHE A 317 6.23 5.27 -4.47
CA PHE A 317 5.84 5.03 -3.08
C PHE A 317 7.05 4.93 -2.14
N TYR A 318 8.12 4.23 -2.57
CA TYR A 318 9.33 4.06 -1.78
C TYR A 318 10.34 5.21 -1.93
N GLU A 319 10.18 6.04 -2.96
CA GLU A 319 11.02 7.21 -3.18
C GLU A 319 10.51 8.48 -2.47
N ALA A 320 9.31 8.45 -1.89
CA ALA A 320 8.78 9.55 -1.09
C ALA A 320 9.69 9.85 0.10
N GLY A 321 10.01 11.12 0.32
CA GLY A 321 10.99 11.55 1.33
C GLY A 321 10.44 11.71 2.74
N LYS A 322 9.11 11.60 2.92
CA LYS A 322 8.45 11.70 4.22
C LYS A 322 7.67 10.43 4.50
N ASP A 323 7.84 9.89 5.71
CA ASP A 323 7.01 8.83 6.27
C ASP A 323 6.13 9.45 7.35
N LEU A 324 4.82 9.40 7.15
CA LEU A 324 3.85 9.99 8.05
C LEU A 324 2.87 8.91 8.51
N GLU A 325 2.62 8.89 9.80
CA GLU A 325 1.54 8.08 10.37
C GLU A 325 0.25 8.89 10.42
N LEU A 326 -0.86 8.26 10.03
CA LEU A 326 -2.18 8.88 10.05
C LEU A 326 -3.12 7.99 10.84
N GLY A 327 -3.90 8.59 11.76
CA GLY A 327 -4.88 7.91 12.58
C GLY A 327 -4.30 7.19 13.79
N HIS A 328 -5.17 6.49 14.50
CA HIS A 328 -4.82 5.69 15.68
C HIS A 328 -5.83 4.55 15.86
N TRP A 329 -5.48 3.61 16.72
CA TRP A 329 -6.39 2.53 17.12
C TRP A 329 -7.21 2.97 18.32
N ALA A 330 -8.53 2.96 18.20
CA ALA A 330 -9.47 3.28 19.27
C ALA A 330 -10.35 2.06 19.60
N PRO A 331 -10.75 1.88 20.87
CA PRO A 331 -11.72 0.86 21.21
C PRO A 331 -13.03 1.08 20.45
N LYS A 332 -13.52 0.04 19.79
CA LYS A 332 -14.81 0.09 19.11
C LYS A 332 -15.93 0.12 20.16
N LEU A 333 -16.82 1.09 20.04
CA LEU A 333 -17.89 1.30 20.98
C LEU A 333 -19.22 0.73 20.45
N ASP A 334 -20.05 0.23 21.36
CA ASP A 334 -21.44 -0.13 21.09
C ASP A 334 -22.34 1.13 21.06
N GLU A 335 -23.61 0.97 20.74
CA GLU A 335 -24.58 2.08 20.74
C GLU A 335 -24.74 2.76 22.12
N ALA A 336 -24.38 2.07 23.20
CA ALA A 336 -24.42 2.58 24.57
C ALA A 336 -23.12 3.28 25.00
N GLY A 337 -22.09 3.26 24.15
CA GLY A 337 -20.78 3.85 24.44
C GLY A 337 -19.81 2.96 25.21
N ASN A 338 -20.08 1.66 25.34
CA ASN A 338 -19.17 0.72 25.99
C ASN A 338 -18.26 0.06 24.95
N ALA A 339 -17.04 -0.27 25.35
CA ALA A 339 -16.11 -0.99 24.49
C ALA A 339 -16.64 -2.40 24.17
N ILE A 340 -16.69 -2.73 22.90
CA ILE A 340 -17.09 -4.06 22.43
C ILE A 340 -15.99 -5.06 22.81
N GLN A 341 -16.39 -6.16 23.44
CA GLN A 341 -15.52 -7.24 23.79
C GLN A 341 -15.98 -8.53 23.13
N ILE A 342 -15.03 -9.31 22.64
CA ILE A 342 -15.28 -10.61 22.04
C ILE A 342 -14.47 -11.70 22.74
N PRO A 343 -15.02 -12.89 22.87
CA PRO A 343 -14.28 -14.02 23.39
C PRO A 343 -13.29 -14.53 22.33
N VAL A 344 -12.01 -14.34 22.58
CA VAL A 344 -10.91 -14.84 21.73
C VAL A 344 -10.28 -16.06 22.40
N GLN A 345 -10.06 -17.11 21.62
CA GLN A 345 -9.41 -18.31 22.14
C GLN A 345 -7.94 -18.03 22.47
N ASP A 346 -7.56 -18.31 23.70
CA ASP A 346 -6.21 -18.13 24.20
C ASP A 346 -5.21 -19.02 23.45
N LYS A 347 -3.98 -18.55 23.31
CA LYS A 347 -2.84 -19.29 22.76
C LYS A 347 -1.71 -19.32 23.78
N ASP A 348 -0.91 -20.38 23.74
CA ASP A 348 0.35 -20.43 24.49
C ASP A 348 1.45 -19.61 23.79
N ALA A 349 2.63 -19.53 24.41
CA ALA A 349 3.80 -18.84 23.85
C ALA A 349 4.30 -19.46 22.51
N SER A 350 3.90 -20.69 22.22
CA SER A 350 4.23 -21.42 20.98
C SER A 350 3.15 -21.30 19.91
N GLY A 351 2.04 -20.60 20.22
CA GLY A 351 0.91 -20.39 19.30
C GLY A 351 -0.13 -21.51 19.29
N HIS A 352 -0.06 -22.52 20.19
CA HIS A 352 -1.07 -23.56 20.27
C HIS A 352 -2.33 -23.02 20.95
N LEU A 353 -3.50 -23.39 20.42
CA LEU A 353 -4.80 -23.03 20.97
C LEU A 353 -5.01 -23.73 22.32
N LEU A 354 -5.44 -22.96 23.32
CA LEU A 354 -5.70 -23.45 24.66
C LEU A 354 -7.16 -23.89 24.86
N TYR A 355 -7.33 -24.96 25.65
CA TYR A 355 -8.62 -25.55 25.97
C TYR A 355 -8.71 -25.83 27.48
N ASN A 356 -9.90 -25.76 28.02
CA ASN A 356 -10.22 -26.21 29.35
C ASN A 356 -10.66 -27.68 29.27
N ALA A 357 -9.93 -28.57 29.91
CA ALA A 357 -10.25 -29.99 30.00
C ALA A 357 -10.52 -30.40 31.47
N THR A 358 -11.50 -31.24 31.69
CA THR A 358 -11.73 -31.84 33.00
C THR A 358 -10.89 -33.12 33.13
N VAL A 359 -10.11 -33.19 34.17
CA VAL A 359 -9.25 -34.34 34.49
C VAL A 359 -9.48 -34.76 35.93
N THR A 360 -9.79 -36.03 36.13
CA THR A 360 -9.99 -36.59 37.47
C THR A 360 -8.73 -37.29 37.92
N THR A 361 -8.11 -36.77 38.97
CA THR A 361 -6.93 -37.37 39.60
C THR A 361 -7.26 -37.72 41.06
N GLY A 362 -7.11 -38.99 41.43
CA GLY A 362 -7.39 -39.45 42.80
C GLY A 362 -8.84 -39.26 43.26
N GLY A 363 -9.81 -39.28 42.34
CA GLY A 363 -11.24 -39.10 42.61
C GLY A 363 -11.71 -37.66 42.71
N THR A 364 -10.84 -36.68 42.46
CA THR A 364 -11.20 -35.25 42.41
C THR A 364 -11.08 -34.73 40.97
N ALA A 365 -12.19 -34.20 40.44
CA ALA A 365 -12.22 -33.58 39.13
C ALA A 365 -11.66 -32.14 39.19
N ALA A 366 -10.71 -31.82 38.34
CA ALA A 366 -10.14 -30.50 38.23
C ALA A 366 -10.17 -30.04 36.76
N THR A 367 -10.35 -28.73 36.55
CA THR A 367 -10.21 -28.12 35.20
C THR A 367 -8.75 -27.77 34.98
N VAL A 368 -8.14 -28.35 33.95
CA VAL A 368 -6.76 -28.12 33.56
C VAL A 368 -6.74 -27.46 32.20
N VAL A 369 -5.84 -26.49 32.02
CA VAL A 369 -5.63 -25.85 30.69
C VAL A 369 -4.71 -26.75 29.87
N VAL A 370 -5.17 -27.14 28.69
CA VAL A 370 -4.47 -28.05 27.79
C VAL A 370 -4.39 -27.49 26.38
N TYR A 371 -3.43 -27.96 25.63
CA TYR A 371 -3.34 -27.73 24.20
C TYR A 371 -3.24 -29.06 23.45
N LYS A 372 -3.55 -29.04 22.14
CA LYS A 372 -3.51 -30.24 21.32
C LYS A 372 -2.19 -30.28 20.53
N ASP A 373 -1.42 -31.35 20.71
CA ASP A 373 -0.20 -31.63 19.96
C ASP A 373 -0.39 -32.94 19.18
N GLY A 374 -0.66 -32.80 17.87
CA GLY A 374 -1.09 -33.93 17.06
C GLY A 374 -2.43 -34.50 17.54
N THR A 375 -2.41 -35.76 18.03
CA THR A 375 -3.57 -36.44 18.59
C THR A 375 -3.62 -36.40 20.11
N ALA A 376 -2.54 -35.98 20.78
CA ALA A 376 -2.41 -35.97 22.24
C ALA A 376 -2.79 -34.58 22.81
N TRP A 377 -3.40 -34.61 24.02
CA TRP A 377 -3.60 -33.44 24.83
C TRP A 377 -2.42 -33.27 25.77
N LYS A 378 -1.89 -32.06 25.88
CA LYS A 378 -0.79 -31.73 26.78
C LYS A 378 -1.18 -30.57 27.68
N SER A 379 -0.72 -30.62 28.94
CA SER A 379 -0.88 -29.54 29.91
C SER A 379 -0.15 -28.29 29.43
N ALA A 380 -0.81 -27.14 29.48
CA ALA A 380 -0.20 -25.86 29.13
C ALA A 380 0.84 -25.40 30.17
N GLU A 381 0.84 -25.98 31.40
CA GLU A 381 1.73 -25.59 32.48
C GLU A 381 3.09 -26.28 32.40
N ASP A 382 3.09 -27.59 32.11
CA ASP A 382 4.30 -28.41 32.18
C ASP A 382 4.56 -29.28 30.94
N GLY A 383 3.68 -29.21 29.92
CA GLY A 383 3.80 -29.96 28.66
C GLY A 383 3.58 -31.48 28.82
N THR A 384 3.16 -31.96 29.98
CA THR A 384 2.89 -33.39 30.22
C THR A 384 1.63 -33.84 29.47
N THR A 385 1.61 -35.08 29.02
CA THR A 385 0.43 -35.65 28.37
C THR A 385 -0.70 -35.82 29.37
N VAL A 386 -1.85 -35.26 29.04
CA VAL A 386 -3.07 -35.30 29.88
C VAL A 386 -4.16 -36.03 29.11
N THR A 387 -4.88 -36.89 29.79
CA THR A 387 -6.05 -37.57 29.22
C THR A 387 -7.31 -36.94 29.81
N PRO A 388 -8.09 -36.20 29.01
CA PRO A 388 -9.40 -35.70 29.44
C PRO A 388 -10.33 -36.83 29.85
N ASP A 389 -11.19 -36.59 30.83
CA ASP A 389 -12.15 -37.57 31.32
C ASP A 389 -13.08 -38.07 30.23
N THR A 390 -13.35 -39.38 30.23
CA THR A 390 -14.23 -40.03 29.26
C THR A 390 -15.63 -39.41 29.29
N GLY A 391 -16.10 -38.90 28.14
CA GLY A 391 -17.41 -38.26 28.04
C GLY A 391 -17.37 -36.72 28.19
N THR A 392 -16.19 -36.13 28.48
CA THR A 392 -16.01 -34.67 28.48
C THR A 392 -15.17 -34.25 27.28
N THR A 393 -15.71 -33.31 26.49
CA THR A 393 -14.94 -32.70 25.37
C THR A 393 -14.26 -31.43 25.87
N PRO A 394 -12.93 -31.28 25.72
CA PRO A 394 -12.27 -30.03 26.04
C PRO A 394 -12.91 -28.84 25.32
N THR A 395 -13.21 -27.78 26.06
CA THR A 395 -13.83 -26.56 25.55
C THR A 395 -12.77 -25.49 25.32
N ALA A 396 -12.93 -24.66 24.33
CA ALA A 396 -12.02 -23.56 24.05
C ALA A 396 -11.89 -22.65 25.28
N LYS A 397 -10.65 -22.34 25.66
CA LYS A 397 -10.38 -21.36 26.71
C LYS A 397 -10.38 -19.98 26.05
N ASN A 398 -11.40 -19.20 26.33
CA ASN A 398 -11.57 -17.88 25.77
C ASN A 398 -11.36 -16.80 26.84
N THR A 399 -10.66 -15.74 26.45
CA THR A 399 -10.57 -14.51 27.23
C THR A 399 -11.27 -13.40 26.44
N ASN A 400 -12.07 -12.58 27.13
CA ASN A 400 -12.71 -11.43 26.50
C ASN A 400 -11.66 -10.38 26.21
N GLN A 401 -11.51 -10.05 24.93
CA GLN A 401 -10.60 -9.03 24.46
C GLN A 401 -11.39 -7.87 23.86
N THR A 402 -10.91 -6.65 24.09
CA THR A 402 -11.50 -5.44 23.50
C THR A 402 -11.21 -5.40 22.01
N VAL A 403 -12.23 -5.07 21.24
CA VAL A 403 -12.09 -4.86 19.79
C VAL A 403 -11.66 -3.42 19.53
N TYR A 404 -10.63 -3.25 18.73
CA TYR A 404 -10.12 -1.96 18.29
C TYR A 404 -10.43 -1.73 16.82
N GLU A 405 -10.78 -0.50 16.50
CA GLU A 405 -10.98 -0.04 15.13
C GLU A 405 -10.00 1.08 14.78
N TYR A 406 -9.67 1.18 13.51
CA TYR A 406 -8.82 2.25 13.00
C TYR A 406 -9.63 3.52 12.80
N VAL A 407 -9.23 4.61 13.45
CA VAL A 407 -9.94 5.89 13.46
C VAL A 407 -8.99 7.03 13.12
N ILE A 408 -9.50 8.01 12.37
CA ILE A 408 -8.81 9.26 12.08
C ILE A 408 -9.59 10.40 12.74
N THR A 409 -8.91 11.23 13.52
CA THR A 409 -9.51 12.43 14.10
C THR A 409 -9.23 13.66 13.25
N GLN A 410 -10.07 14.69 13.39
CA GLN A 410 -9.87 15.97 12.72
C GLN A 410 -8.51 16.60 13.06
N LYS A 411 -8.06 16.48 14.32
CA LYS A 411 -6.76 17.02 14.75
C LYS A 411 -5.59 16.32 14.05
N GLU A 412 -5.68 15.02 13.89
CA GLU A 412 -4.66 14.22 13.17
C GLU A 412 -4.64 14.58 11.69
N LEU A 413 -5.81 14.70 11.06
CA LEU A 413 -5.88 15.12 9.67
C LEU A 413 -5.24 16.50 9.45
N VAL A 414 -5.50 17.47 10.32
CA VAL A 414 -4.89 18.81 10.24
C VAL A 414 -3.37 18.74 10.48
N ARG A 415 -2.91 17.93 11.44
CA ARG A 415 -1.46 17.71 11.67
C ARG A 415 -0.79 17.06 10.46
N PHE A 416 -1.44 16.06 9.88
CA PHE A 416 -0.99 15.41 8.65
C PHE A 416 -0.83 16.42 7.51
N ILE A 417 -1.83 17.27 7.26
CA ILE A 417 -1.77 18.29 6.22
C ILE A 417 -0.59 19.24 6.46
N ASN A 418 -0.38 19.68 7.70
CA ASN A 418 0.74 20.52 8.04
C ASN A 418 2.10 19.84 7.78
N ALA A 419 2.22 18.56 8.14
CA ALA A 419 3.44 17.78 7.91
C ALA A 419 3.72 17.57 6.41
N VAL A 420 2.68 17.37 5.60
CA VAL A 420 2.81 17.26 4.13
C VAL A 420 3.30 18.57 3.51
N ILE A 421 2.80 19.72 4.01
CA ILE A 421 3.14 21.04 3.46
C ILE A 421 4.54 21.48 3.92
N GLN A 422 4.93 21.13 5.15
CA GLN A 422 6.23 21.49 5.71
C GLN A 422 7.35 20.99 4.80
N ASP A 423 8.33 21.84 4.52
CA ASP A 423 9.50 21.55 3.67
C ASP A 423 9.19 21.15 2.21
N ALA A 424 7.94 21.34 1.76
CA ALA A 424 7.55 21.08 0.38
C ALA A 424 8.02 22.17 -0.61
N GLY A 425 8.68 23.22 -0.11
CA GLY A 425 9.19 24.32 -0.94
C GLY A 425 8.08 25.03 -1.73
N ASN A 426 8.35 25.32 -3.01
CA ASN A 426 7.40 25.97 -3.92
C ASN A 426 6.44 24.99 -4.59
N GLY A 427 6.09 23.90 -3.93
CA GLY A 427 5.16 22.90 -4.42
C GLY A 427 3.76 23.42 -4.74
N SER A 428 2.94 22.58 -5.33
CA SER A 428 1.54 22.89 -5.57
C SER A 428 0.77 23.03 -4.26
N ARG A 429 -0.17 23.98 -4.22
CA ARG A 429 -1.15 24.05 -3.14
C ARG A 429 -2.21 22.95 -3.22
N THR A 430 -2.28 22.24 -4.34
CA THR A 430 -3.12 21.06 -4.52
C THR A 430 -2.26 19.83 -4.41
N LYS A 431 -2.60 18.91 -3.51
CA LYS A 431 -1.92 17.63 -3.32
C LYS A 431 -2.88 16.50 -3.68
N LEU A 432 -2.34 15.44 -4.25
CA LEU A 432 -3.07 14.21 -4.56
C LEU A 432 -2.81 13.21 -3.44
N PHE A 433 -3.86 12.75 -2.80
CA PHE A 433 -3.78 11.77 -1.73
C PHE A 433 -4.46 10.47 -2.16
N PHE A 434 -3.66 9.50 -2.54
CA PHE A 434 -4.10 8.16 -2.90
C PHE A 434 -4.08 7.29 -1.66
N VAL A 435 -5.17 6.64 -1.38
CA VAL A 435 -5.36 5.87 -0.15
C VAL A 435 -5.92 4.49 -0.45
N ASP A 436 -5.68 3.57 0.47
CA ASP A 436 -6.34 2.28 0.48
C ASP A 436 -7.78 2.37 1.00
N ASN A 437 -8.45 1.25 1.00
CA ASN A 437 -9.84 1.17 1.43
C ASN A 437 -10.03 1.46 2.93
N LEU A 438 -9.07 1.06 3.78
CA LEU A 438 -9.15 1.25 5.24
C LEU A 438 -9.05 2.73 5.63
N ILE A 439 -8.05 3.44 5.09
CA ILE A 439 -7.90 4.87 5.31
C ILE A 439 -9.11 5.63 4.73
N TYR A 440 -9.57 5.22 3.54
CA TYR A 440 -10.74 5.85 2.93
C TYR A 440 -12.00 5.67 3.78
N GLN A 441 -12.22 4.50 4.35
CA GLN A 441 -13.34 4.23 5.25
C GLN A 441 -13.25 5.07 6.53
N ALA A 442 -12.05 5.17 7.14
CA ALA A 442 -11.85 6.00 8.32
C ALA A 442 -12.11 7.49 8.04
N LEU A 443 -11.73 7.99 6.85
CA LEU A 443 -12.06 9.35 6.40
C LEU A 443 -13.56 9.54 6.15
N ALA A 444 -14.23 8.53 5.60
CA ALA A 444 -15.68 8.56 5.40
C ALA A 444 -16.44 8.58 6.73
N ASN A 445 -15.99 7.82 7.74
CA ASN A 445 -16.54 7.84 9.09
C ASN A 445 -16.33 9.21 9.73
N LEU A 446 -15.14 9.81 9.60
CA LEU A 446 -14.87 11.16 10.07
C LEU A 446 -15.81 12.20 9.44
N LYS A 447 -16.14 12.06 8.15
CA LYS A 447 -17.12 12.90 7.44
C LYS A 447 -18.52 12.75 8.02
N ALA A 448 -18.91 11.53 8.37
CA ALA A 448 -20.22 11.24 8.95
C ALA A 448 -20.37 11.82 10.36
N ASP A 449 -19.33 11.68 11.20
CA ASP A 449 -19.34 12.10 12.60
C ASP A 449 -19.19 13.61 12.77
N ASN A 450 -18.50 14.28 11.86
CA ASN A 450 -18.08 15.67 12.02
C ASN A 450 -18.70 16.56 10.94
N ARG A 451 -19.87 17.13 11.24
CA ARG A 451 -20.59 18.04 10.32
C ARG A 451 -19.83 19.33 9.96
N LEU A 452 -18.75 19.63 10.67
CA LEU A 452 -17.91 20.82 10.43
C LEU A 452 -16.86 20.58 9.35
N ILE A 453 -16.57 19.33 9.01
CA ILE A 453 -15.63 18.99 7.94
C ILE A 453 -16.42 18.84 6.64
N ILE A 454 -16.20 19.75 5.72
CA ILE A 454 -16.84 19.72 4.41
C ILE A 454 -15.88 19.07 3.44
N PHE A 455 -16.14 17.81 3.12
CA PHE A 455 -15.57 17.17 1.94
C PHE A 455 -16.43 17.56 0.73
N LYS A 456 -15.81 18.02 -0.33
CA LYS A 456 -16.46 18.33 -1.60
C LYS A 456 -16.18 17.20 -2.58
N GLU A 457 -17.22 16.73 -3.25
CA GLU A 457 -17.07 15.89 -4.42
C GLU A 457 -16.65 16.76 -5.60
N GLU A 458 -15.57 16.40 -6.23
CA GLU A 458 -15.03 17.06 -7.44
C GLU A 458 -15.13 16.06 -8.59
N LYS A 459 -16.24 16.08 -9.30
CA LYS A 459 -16.48 15.22 -10.46
C LYS A 459 -15.63 15.68 -11.64
N ASP A 460 -14.99 14.74 -12.32
CA ASP A 460 -14.15 14.98 -13.48
C ASP A 460 -13.19 16.16 -13.29
N TYR A 461 -12.42 16.11 -12.18
CA TYR A 461 -11.50 17.19 -11.82
C TYR A 461 -10.50 17.49 -12.94
N GLN A 462 -10.49 18.71 -13.43
CA GLN A 462 -9.63 19.20 -14.52
C GLN A 462 -9.65 18.33 -15.80
N ASN A 463 -10.76 17.68 -16.12
CA ASN A 463 -10.91 16.74 -17.23
C ASN A 463 -9.98 15.51 -17.14
N TRP A 464 -9.69 15.07 -15.92
CA TRP A 464 -8.91 13.85 -15.70
C TRP A 464 -9.76 12.59 -15.79
N HIS A 465 -11.09 12.72 -15.91
CA HIS A 465 -12.06 11.63 -15.89
C HIS A 465 -11.99 10.79 -14.61
N LEU A 466 -11.63 11.43 -13.51
CA LEU A 466 -11.54 10.85 -12.17
C LEU A 466 -12.34 11.71 -11.19
N ASP A 467 -13.08 11.05 -10.34
CA ASP A 467 -13.85 11.67 -9.28
C ASP A 467 -13.05 11.68 -7.98
N PHE A 468 -12.83 12.85 -7.40
CA PHE A 468 -12.09 13.03 -6.17
C PHE A 468 -12.99 13.54 -5.04
N GLU A 469 -12.67 13.15 -3.82
CA GLU A 469 -13.13 13.91 -2.66
C GLU A 469 -12.06 14.95 -2.29
N SER A 470 -12.47 16.20 -2.14
CA SER A 470 -11.54 17.28 -1.82
C SER A 470 -11.74 17.81 -0.41
N PHE A 471 -10.65 18.03 0.28
CA PHE A 471 -10.61 18.69 1.57
C PHE A 471 -9.64 19.88 1.51
N THR A 472 -10.06 21.04 2.01
CA THR A 472 -9.22 22.24 2.01
C THR A 472 -8.94 22.69 3.44
N SER A 473 -7.67 22.79 3.79
CA SER A 473 -7.21 23.32 5.06
C SER A 473 -5.96 24.18 4.86
N MET A 474 -5.87 25.29 5.60
CA MET A 474 -4.71 26.20 5.58
C MET A 474 -4.28 26.64 4.16
N GLY A 475 -5.23 26.80 3.24
CA GLY A 475 -4.97 27.21 1.86
C GLY A 475 -4.40 26.12 0.96
N THR A 476 -4.32 24.89 1.45
CA THR A 476 -3.96 23.70 0.67
C THR A 476 -5.18 22.83 0.43
N LYS A 477 -5.38 22.43 -0.81
CA LYS A 477 -6.43 21.52 -1.25
C LYS A 477 -5.83 20.12 -1.38
N ILE A 478 -6.43 19.15 -0.70
CA ILE A 478 -6.08 17.74 -0.83
C ILE A 478 -7.19 17.05 -1.60
N LEU A 479 -6.83 16.37 -2.67
CA LEU A 479 -7.69 15.54 -3.49
C LEU A 479 -7.48 14.10 -3.07
N ILE A 480 -8.52 13.48 -2.51
CA ILE A 480 -8.48 12.12 -1.99
C ILE A 480 -9.07 11.20 -3.04
N TYR A 481 -8.35 10.13 -3.34
CA TYR A 481 -8.76 9.10 -4.26
C TYR A 481 -8.43 7.72 -3.70
N ARG A 482 -9.42 6.81 -3.75
CA ARG A 482 -9.20 5.41 -3.38
C ARG A 482 -8.49 4.68 -4.52
N HIS A 483 -7.35 4.11 -4.25
CA HIS A 483 -6.56 3.40 -5.25
C HIS A 483 -6.54 1.89 -4.97
N ASP A 484 -7.16 1.13 -5.86
CA ASP A 484 -7.34 -0.32 -5.67
C ASP A 484 -6.03 -1.12 -5.67
N ALA A 485 -4.94 -0.57 -6.23
CA ALA A 485 -3.64 -1.25 -6.21
C ALA A 485 -3.15 -1.59 -4.79
N PHE A 486 -3.46 -0.76 -3.78
CA PHE A 486 -3.11 -1.06 -2.39
C PHE A 486 -3.80 -2.33 -1.88
N ASN A 487 -5.08 -2.51 -2.21
CA ASN A 487 -5.85 -3.69 -1.80
C ASN A 487 -5.29 -4.96 -2.46
N TYR A 488 -4.95 -4.90 -3.75
CA TYR A 488 -4.36 -6.05 -4.46
C TYR A 488 -2.97 -6.42 -3.95
N MET A 489 -2.20 -5.42 -3.52
CA MET A 489 -0.86 -5.64 -2.95
C MET A 489 -0.91 -6.00 -1.47
N LYS A 490 -2.10 -6.10 -0.85
CA LYS A 490 -2.30 -6.34 0.59
C LYS A 490 -1.56 -5.31 1.46
N MET A 491 -1.59 -4.06 1.03
CA MET A 491 -0.98 -2.94 1.72
C MET A 491 -2.04 -2.11 2.44
N ASP A 492 -2.79 -2.78 3.32
CA ASP A 492 -3.90 -2.17 4.06
C ASP A 492 -3.38 -1.11 5.04
N GLY A 493 -4.06 0.01 5.11
CA GLY A 493 -3.66 1.15 5.93
C GLY A 493 -2.50 1.95 5.37
N MET A 494 -2.22 1.82 4.08
CA MET A 494 -1.18 2.59 3.39
C MET A 494 -1.77 3.56 2.38
N GLY A 495 -1.02 4.62 2.14
CA GLY A 495 -1.35 5.62 1.13
C GLY A 495 -0.13 6.46 0.79
N PHE A 496 -0.29 7.37 -0.16
CA PHE A 496 0.75 8.35 -0.47
C PHE A 496 0.14 9.67 -0.91
N CYS A 497 0.81 10.73 -0.52
CA CYS A 497 0.46 12.09 -0.89
C CYS A 497 1.49 12.63 -1.88
N LEU A 498 1.04 12.99 -3.07
CA LEU A 498 1.88 13.45 -4.16
C LEU A 498 1.67 14.93 -4.46
N ASP A 499 2.75 15.58 -4.84
CA ASP A 499 2.71 16.88 -5.48
C ASP A 499 2.75 16.70 -7.01
N PRO A 500 1.66 16.99 -7.73
CA PRO A 500 1.60 16.76 -9.17
C PRO A 500 2.63 17.60 -9.94
N ARG A 501 3.20 18.65 -9.32
CA ARG A 501 4.21 19.50 -9.96
C ARG A 501 5.56 18.79 -10.13
N TYR A 502 5.88 17.86 -9.23
CA TYR A 502 7.19 17.22 -9.15
C TYR A 502 7.18 15.74 -9.58
N LEU A 503 6.11 15.32 -10.24
CA LEU A 503 5.98 13.98 -10.80
C LEU A 503 5.93 14.08 -12.32
N ASP A 504 6.85 13.40 -13.01
CA ASP A 504 6.91 13.35 -14.47
C ASP A 504 7.00 11.89 -14.95
N LYS A 505 6.29 11.58 -16.02
CA LYS A 505 6.43 10.33 -16.77
C LYS A 505 7.39 10.55 -17.94
N TRP A 506 8.38 9.70 -18.06
CA TRP A 506 9.30 9.68 -19.17
C TRP A 506 9.01 8.48 -20.05
N VAL A 507 8.92 8.73 -21.35
CA VAL A 507 8.61 7.72 -22.35
C VAL A 507 9.75 7.70 -23.36
N PHE A 508 10.48 6.58 -23.43
CA PHE A 508 11.54 6.36 -24.40
C PHE A 508 10.94 5.97 -25.74
N GLU A 509 10.01 5.03 -25.73
CA GLU A 509 9.17 4.64 -26.87
C GLU A 509 7.73 4.59 -26.38
N ASP A 510 6.87 5.33 -27.06
CA ASP A 510 5.45 5.39 -26.74
C ASP A 510 4.78 4.07 -27.13
N TRP A 511 3.55 3.94 -26.74
CA TRP A 511 2.73 2.78 -27.04
C TRP A 511 2.83 2.39 -28.51
N ASP A 512 3.39 1.21 -28.77
CA ASP A 512 3.48 0.61 -30.08
C ASP A 512 2.71 -0.71 -30.12
N ARG A 513 1.97 -0.89 -31.20
CA ARG A 513 1.14 -2.06 -31.47
C ARG A 513 1.54 -2.66 -32.81
N ASN A 514 2.22 -3.78 -32.76
CA ASN A 514 2.67 -4.49 -33.95
C ASN A 514 1.87 -5.78 -34.12
N HIS A 515 1.30 -5.95 -35.31
CA HIS A 515 0.63 -7.18 -35.71
C HIS A 515 1.58 -8.01 -36.57
N TYR A 516 1.74 -9.27 -36.21
CA TYR A 516 2.58 -10.24 -36.90
C TYR A 516 1.73 -11.44 -37.34
N ASP A 517 1.75 -11.74 -38.65
CA ASP A 517 1.32 -13.04 -39.14
C ASP A 517 2.50 -14.01 -38.99
N LEU A 518 2.43 -14.87 -37.97
CA LEU A 518 3.50 -15.83 -37.66
C LEU A 518 3.57 -16.96 -38.68
N ASN A 519 2.50 -17.18 -39.46
CA ASN A 519 2.50 -18.15 -40.54
C ASN A 519 3.35 -17.65 -41.71
N ASP A 520 3.26 -16.36 -42.07
CA ASP A 520 4.10 -15.76 -43.11
C ASP A 520 5.58 -15.75 -42.71
N LEU A 521 5.85 -15.71 -41.41
CA LEU A 521 7.21 -15.81 -40.85
C LEU A 521 7.70 -17.27 -40.68
N PHE A 522 6.92 -18.27 -41.06
CA PHE A 522 7.21 -19.71 -40.90
C PHE A 522 7.51 -20.16 -39.45
N ILE A 523 6.97 -19.43 -38.46
CA ILE A 523 7.19 -19.73 -37.05
C ILE A 523 6.06 -20.61 -36.51
N ARG A 524 4.79 -20.15 -36.69
CA ARG A 524 3.58 -20.81 -36.19
C ARG A 524 2.39 -20.44 -37.08
N ASN A 525 1.40 -21.31 -37.11
CA ASN A 525 0.14 -21.04 -37.83
C ASN A 525 -0.82 -20.22 -36.95
N SER A 526 -0.45 -18.97 -36.65
CA SER A 526 -1.18 -18.06 -35.78
C SER A 526 -0.87 -16.60 -36.13
N ASP A 527 -1.77 -15.72 -35.72
CA ASP A 527 -1.57 -14.28 -35.73
C ASP A 527 -1.25 -13.81 -34.31
N ALA A 528 -0.31 -12.90 -34.18
CA ALA A 528 0.08 -12.30 -32.92
C ALA A 528 0.04 -10.78 -32.96
N VAL A 529 -0.42 -10.17 -31.89
CA VAL A 529 -0.29 -8.75 -31.64
C VAL A 529 0.65 -8.56 -30.44
N VAL A 530 1.71 -7.80 -30.66
CA VAL A 530 2.68 -7.44 -29.63
C VAL A 530 2.53 -5.95 -29.35
N MET A 531 2.26 -5.64 -28.08
CA MET A 531 2.15 -4.28 -27.56
C MET A 531 3.37 -4.00 -26.70
N THR A 532 4.00 -2.85 -26.91
CA THR A 532 5.18 -2.44 -26.14
C THR A 532 5.10 -0.98 -25.73
N GLU A 533 5.60 -0.65 -24.55
CA GLU A 533 5.86 0.72 -24.10
C GLU A 533 7.14 0.72 -23.25
N TYR A 534 7.98 1.72 -23.45
CA TYR A 534 9.16 1.93 -22.64
C TYR A 534 8.97 3.21 -21.83
N SER A 535 8.67 3.07 -20.56
CA SER A 535 8.40 4.23 -19.71
C SER A 535 8.98 4.09 -18.31
N GLY A 536 9.14 5.23 -17.65
CA GLY A 536 9.58 5.30 -16.25
C GLY A 536 9.07 6.58 -15.61
N TRP A 537 8.85 6.54 -14.30
CA TRP A 537 8.36 7.68 -13.54
C TRP A 537 9.49 8.29 -12.72
N THR A 538 9.56 9.62 -12.68
CA THR A 538 10.56 10.33 -11.89
C THR A 538 9.87 11.17 -10.83
N LEU A 539 10.33 11.03 -9.60
CA LEU A 539 9.91 11.82 -8.46
C LEU A 539 10.97 12.86 -8.15
N GLN A 540 10.67 14.12 -8.48
CA GLN A 540 11.54 15.23 -8.12
C GLN A 540 11.21 15.68 -6.70
N PHE A 541 12.22 16.12 -5.94
CA PHE A 541 12.06 16.60 -4.55
C PHE A 541 11.28 15.64 -3.66
N PRO A 542 11.88 14.53 -3.23
CA PRO A 542 11.23 13.53 -2.38
C PRO A 542 10.48 14.12 -1.17
N ASN A 543 11.00 15.19 -0.56
CA ASN A 543 10.37 15.86 0.59
C ASN A 543 9.03 16.55 0.26
N ALA A 544 8.71 16.77 -1.02
CA ALA A 544 7.40 17.28 -1.42
C ALA A 544 6.31 16.20 -1.44
N HIS A 545 6.72 14.94 -1.26
CA HIS A 545 5.87 13.76 -1.30
C HIS A 545 5.94 13.02 0.03
N ALA A 546 4.84 12.41 0.41
CA ALA A 546 4.75 11.68 1.67
C ALA A 546 4.16 10.30 1.46
N ARG A 547 4.79 9.31 2.03
CA ARG A 547 4.21 7.99 2.25
C ARG A 547 3.43 8.04 3.56
N VAL A 548 2.26 7.45 3.56
CA VAL A 548 1.35 7.42 4.70
C VAL A 548 1.15 5.98 5.12
N THR A 549 1.28 5.74 6.41
CA THR A 549 1.06 4.42 6.99
C THR A 549 0.13 4.54 8.19
N ARG A 550 -0.65 3.52 8.45
CA ARG A 550 -1.35 3.40 9.72
C ARG A 550 -0.33 3.03 10.82
N PRO A 551 -0.52 3.45 12.07
CA PRO A 551 0.28 2.97 13.19
C PRO A 551 0.10 1.45 13.37
N GLU A 552 1.16 0.77 13.76
CA GLU A 552 1.08 -0.65 14.09
C GLU A 552 0.12 -0.88 15.27
N PHE A 553 -0.66 -1.97 15.19
CA PHE A 553 -1.54 -2.34 16.28
C PHE A 553 -0.76 -3.11 17.36
N ASP A 554 -0.85 -2.64 18.58
CA ASP A 554 -0.30 -3.35 19.73
C ASP A 554 -1.26 -4.49 20.16
N SER A 555 -0.93 -5.71 19.79
CA SER A 555 -1.72 -6.90 20.09
C SER A 555 -1.88 -7.19 21.59
N SER A 556 -1.13 -6.52 22.46
CA SER A 556 -1.29 -6.60 23.91
C SER A 556 -2.54 -5.89 24.42
N LEU A 557 -3.07 -4.92 23.64
CA LEU A 557 -4.26 -4.16 24.01
C LEU A 557 -5.57 -4.91 23.75
N GLY A 558 -5.60 -5.76 22.72
CA GLY A 558 -6.81 -6.46 22.31
C GLY A 558 -6.72 -7.01 20.88
N VAL A 559 -7.83 -7.04 20.19
CA VAL A 559 -7.94 -7.53 18.80
C VAL A 559 -8.50 -6.45 17.87
N THR A 560 -8.18 -6.56 16.61
CA THR A 560 -8.75 -5.67 15.59
C THR A 560 -9.94 -6.31 14.90
N ASP A 561 -10.82 -5.51 14.32
CA ASP A 561 -11.94 -5.99 13.49
C ASP A 561 -11.46 -6.83 12.29
N GLU A 562 -10.25 -6.56 11.80
CA GLU A 562 -9.65 -7.27 10.66
C GLU A 562 -9.32 -8.74 10.98
N LEU A 563 -8.98 -9.04 12.24
CA LEU A 563 -8.72 -10.41 12.69
C LEU A 563 -10.00 -11.28 12.80
N GLN A 564 -11.18 -10.65 12.78
CA GLN A 564 -12.45 -11.40 12.72
C GLN A 564 -12.84 -11.84 11.31
N ALA A 565 -12.29 -11.20 10.29
CA ALA A 565 -12.57 -11.51 8.88
C ALA A 565 -11.65 -12.61 8.30
N ALA A 566 -10.68 -13.09 9.06
CA ALA A 566 -9.77 -14.18 8.71
C ALA A 566 -10.10 -15.43 9.54
#